data_1b4e35892b4d688b7ff81b7d7eb22a71
#
_entry.id   1b4e35892b4d688b7ff81b7d7eb22a71
#
_cell.length_a   1.000
_cell.length_b   1.000
_cell.length_c   1.000
_cell.angle_alpha   90.00
_cell.angle_beta   90.00
_cell.angle_gamma   90.00
#
_symmetry.space_group_name_H-M   'P 1'
#
loop_
_entity.id
_entity.type
_entity.pdbx_description
1 polymer ?
#
loop_
_entity_poly.entity_id
_entity_poly.type
_entity_poly.pdbx_seq_one_letter_code
_entity_poly.pdbx_strand_id
1 'polypeptide(L)'
;PQIEFTGSVLDIGFVSYSKNILNVSIKGSHHTDGINFLFDPNNSDYWSPLDREYLELLDADFKANVPRETDTNSFITWRPIKFNAAVRYSFGRARTSKECYDETYKEYYNNSVGVQLYAITRPLSTQVAATLFLEKNIGERFHAKVTYTADESSISNIGLGISTQIGRFHMYSLL
;
A
#
# COMPACT_ATOMS: atom_id res chain seq x y z
N PRO A 1 8.65 0.24 33.08
CA PRO A 1 7.95 -0.06 31.83
C PRO A 1 6.89 1.00 31.55
N GLN A 2 6.76 1.35 30.28
CA GLN A 2 5.80 2.35 29.81
C GLN A 2 4.98 1.74 28.68
N ILE A 3 3.67 1.96 28.71
CA ILE A 3 2.76 1.61 27.61
C ILE A 3 2.34 2.90 26.93
N GLU A 4 2.43 2.92 25.61
CA GLU A 4 2.05 4.04 24.77
C GLU A 4 1.03 3.57 23.73
N PHE A 5 -0.05 4.34 23.57
CA PHE A 5 -1.08 4.12 22.57
C PHE A 5 -1.06 5.28 21.59
N THR A 6 -1.04 4.98 20.31
CA THR A 6 -1.13 5.97 19.24
C THR A 6 -2.26 5.62 18.30
N GLY A 7 -2.95 6.65 17.81
CA GLY A 7 -4.01 6.49 16.83
C GLY A 7 -4.08 7.69 15.92
N SER A 8 -4.32 7.46 14.63
CA SER A 8 -4.53 8.53 13.67
C SER A 8 -5.49 8.11 12.57
N VAL A 9 -6.25 9.09 12.09
CA VAL A 9 -7.12 8.95 10.93
C VAL A 9 -6.74 10.04 9.93
N LEU A 10 -6.46 9.65 8.71
CA LEU A 10 -5.96 10.54 7.67
C LEU A 10 -6.86 10.48 6.43
N ASP A 11 -6.79 11.52 5.60
CA ASP A 11 -7.46 11.62 4.31
C ASP A 11 -9.01 11.57 4.38
N ILE A 12 -9.61 12.05 5.48
CA ILE A 12 -11.07 12.19 5.56
C ILE A 12 -11.51 13.30 4.63
N GLY A 13 -12.25 12.95 3.59
CA GLY A 13 -12.74 13.95 2.64
C GLY A 13 -13.39 13.33 1.43
N PHE A 14 -13.93 14.19 0.58
CA PHE A 14 -14.54 13.82 -0.68
C PHE A 14 -14.10 14.80 -1.78
N VAL A 15 -14.18 14.34 -3.01
CA VAL A 15 -13.98 15.15 -4.22
C VAL A 15 -15.28 15.16 -5.00
N SER A 16 -15.77 16.38 -5.29
CA SER A 16 -16.95 16.57 -6.12
C SER A 16 -16.52 16.98 -7.53
N TYR A 17 -16.93 16.19 -8.48
CA TYR A 17 -16.71 16.45 -9.90
C TYR A 17 -18.00 17.01 -10.48
N SER A 18 -17.94 18.26 -11.03
CA SER A 18 -19.13 18.97 -11.49
C SER A 18 -19.05 19.56 -12.90
N LYS A 19 -17.84 19.59 -13.50
CA LYS A 19 -17.63 20.16 -14.84
C LYS A 19 -16.70 19.30 -15.68
N ASN A 20 -16.97 19.25 -16.99
CA ASN A 20 -16.15 18.52 -17.98
C ASN A 20 -15.95 17.04 -17.62
N ILE A 21 -17.03 16.40 -17.19
CA ILE A 21 -17.01 15.03 -16.72
C ILE A 21 -17.41 14.12 -17.87
N LEU A 22 -16.73 13.01 -18.00
CA LEU A 22 -17.11 11.88 -18.81
C LEU A 22 -17.06 10.63 -17.95
N ASN A 23 -18.21 10.17 -17.50
CA ASN A 23 -18.36 8.88 -16.84
C ASN A 23 -18.51 7.81 -17.90
N VAL A 24 -17.76 6.73 -17.74
CA VAL A 24 -17.83 5.57 -18.61
C VAL A 24 -18.21 4.38 -17.76
N SER A 25 -19.35 3.78 -18.06
CA SER A 25 -19.80 2.53 -17.45
C SER A 25 -19.73 1.43 -18.50
N ILE A 26 -19.03 0.36 -18.14
CA ILE A 26 -18.89 -0.83 -18.98
C ILE A 26 -19.48 -1.98 -18.18
N LYS A 27 -20.51 -2.62 -18.74
CA LYS A 27 -21.20 -3.77 -18.12
C LYS A 27 -21.34 -4.87 -19.15
N GLY A 28 -20.92 -6.06 -18.80
CA GLY A 28 -21.01 -7.21 -19.68
C GLY A 28 -19.95 -8.24 -19.37
N SER A 29 -20.04 -9.37 -20.04
CA SER A 29 -19.02 -10.42 -20.03
C SER A 29 -18.71 -10.77 -21.48
N HIS A 30 -17.45 -10.84 -21.81
CA HIS A 30 -16.98 -11.31 -23.11
C HIS A 30 -16.07 -12.51 -22.86
N HIS A 31 -16.34 -13.59 -23.58
CA HIS A 31 -15.53 -14.80 -23.59
C HIS A 31 -14.85 -14.89 -24.93
N THR A 32 -13.56 -15.07 -24.94
CA THR A 32 -12.80 -15.31 -26.15
C THR A 32 -12.01 -16.60 -26.01
N ASP A 33 -12.10 -17.46 -27.00
CA ASP A 33 -11.30 -18.69 -27.08
C ASP A 33 -9.84 -18.43 -27.51
N GLY A 34 -9.45 -17.17 -27.56
CA GLY A 34 -8.15 -16.71 -28.02
C GLY A 34 -8.15 -16.37 -29.51
N ILE A 35 -7.03 -15.87 -29.97
CA ILE A 35 -6.80 -15.57 -31.37
C ILE A 35 -6.26 -16.83 -32.04
N ASN A 36 -7.02 -17.45 -32.91
CA ASN A 36 -6.53 -18.56 -33.74
C ASN A 36 -5.50 -18.02 -34.73
N PHE A 37 -4.23 -18.21 -34.44
CA PHE A 37 -3.21 -18.06 -35.44
C PHE A 37 -3.27 -19.29 -36.36
N LEU A 38 -3.97 -19.17 -37.48
CA LEU A 38 -3.96 -20.18 -38.53
C LEU A 38 -2.60 -20.15 -39.23
N PHE A 39 -1.69 -20.99 -38.76
CA PHE A 39 -0.49 -21.33 -39.52
C PHE A 39 -0.93 -22.34 -40.60
N ASP A 40 -1.15 -21.86 -41.80
CA ASP A 40 -1.28 -22.76 -42.96
C ASP A 40 0.11 -22.97 -43.55
N PRO A 41 0.73 -24.15 -43.35
CA PRO A 41 2.09 -24.42 -43.85
C PRO A 41 2.14 -24.52 -45.38
N ASN A 42 1.00 -24.54 -46.06
CA ASN A 42 0.91 -24.63 -47.52
C ASN A 42 0.67 -23.28 -48.21
N ASN A 43 0.48 -22.21 -47.41
CA ASN A 43 0.29 -20.87 -47.95
C ASN A 43 1.59 -20.05 -47.81
N SER A 44 2.12 -19.58 -48.93
CA SER A 44 3.39 -18.83 -48.98
C SER A 44 3.32 -17.45 -48.34
N ASP A 45 2.13 -16.96 -48.03
CA ASP A 45 1.91 -15.72 -47.26
C ASP A 45 1.90 -16.01 -45.76
N TYR A 46 3.06 -16.39 -45.25
CA TYR A 46 3.29 -16.74 -43.83
C TYR A 46 2.98 -15.63 -42.84
N TRP A 47 2.74 -14.42 -43.30
CA TRP A 47 2.39 -13.25 -42.55
C TRP A 47 1.16 -12.57 -43.18
N SER A 48 0.06 -13.28 -43.29
CA SER A 48 -1.20 -12.55 -43.46
C SER A 48 -1.36 -11.69 -42.22
N PRO A 49 -1.30 -10.35 -42.31
CA PRO A 49 -1.70 -9.53 -41.17
C PRO A 49 -3.09 -9.99 -40.79
N LEU A 50 -3.34 -10.20 -39.50
CA LEU A 50 -4.63 -10.51 -38.93
C LEU A 50 -5.68 -9.81 -39.79
N ASP A 51 -6.50 -10.57 -40.48
CA ASP A 51 -7.34 -10.04 -41.55
C ASP A 51 -8.16 -8.91 -40.91
N ARG A 52 -8.11 -7.73 -41.49
CA ARG A 52 -8.76 -6.54 -40.93
C ARG A 52 -10.25 -6.84 -40.66
N GLU A 53 -10.83 -7.63 -41.50
CA GLU A 53 -12.20 -8.11 -41.34
C GLU A 53 -12.40 -8.93 -40.07
N TYR A 54 -11.47 -9.80 -39.71
CA TYR A 54 -11.50 -10.57 -38.46
C TYR A 54 -11.40 -9.68 -37.22
N LEU A 55 -10.51 -8.69 -37.25
CA LEU A 55 -10.38 -7.73 -36.15
C LEU A 55 -11.60 -6.84 -35.99
N GLU A 56 -12.24 -6.43 -37.11
CA GLU A 56 -13.46 -5.66 -37.10
C GLU A 56 -14.65 -6.49 -36.56
N LEU A 57 -14.69 -7.79 -36.87
CA LEU A 57 -15.70 -8.70 -36.32
C LEU A 57 -15.51 -8.91 -34.80
N LEU A 58 -14.28 -9.09 -34.34
CA LEU A 58 -13.98 -9.20 -32.91
C LEU A 58 -14.34 -7.91 -32.13
N ASP A 59 -14.03 -6.75 -32.71
CA ASP A 59 -14.36 -5.45 -32.10
C ASP A 59 -15.87 -5.22 -32.06
N ALA A 60 -16.58 -5.64 -33.10
CA ALA A 60 -18.05 -5.58 -33.17
C ALA A 60 -18.71 -6.52 -32.15
N ASP A 61 -18.22 -7.75 -32.02
CA ASP A 61 -18.71 -8.71 -31.04
C ASP A 61 -18.42 -8.27 -29.62
N PHE A 62 -17.22 -7.75 -29.37
CA PHE A 62 -16.86 -7.16 -28.08
C PHE A 62 -17.79 -6.00 -27.70
N LYS A 63 -18.03 -5.06 -28.63
CA LYS A 63 -18.94 -3.92 -28.41
C LYS A 63 -20.36 -4.33 -28.17
N ALA A 64 -20.84 -5.41 -28.84
CA ALA A 64 -22.17 -5.93 -28.66
C ALA A 64 -22.38 -6.59 -27.29
N ASN A 65 -21.37 -7.34 -26.80
CA ASN A 65 -21.43 -8.07 -25.54
C ASN A 65 -21.04 -7.22 -24.33
N VAL A 66 -20.27 -6.15 -24.56
CA VAL A 66 -19.75 -5.25 -23.52
C VAL A 66 -20.10 -3.79 -23.88
N PRO A 67 -21.40 -3.43 -23.84
CA PRO A 67 -21.82 -2.08 -24.19
C PRO A 67 -21.20 -1.05 -23.27
N ARG A 68 -20.77 0.05 -23.87
CA ARG A 68 -20.20 1.19 -23.20
C ARG A 68 -21.23 2.30 -23.12
N GLU A 69 -21.66 2.62 -21.92
CA GLU A 69 -22.52 3.77 -21.64
C GLU A 69 -21.66 4.95 -21.20
N THR A 70 -21.93 6.10 -21.74
CA THR A 70 -21.27 7.35 -21.35
C THR A 70 -22.28 8.33 -20.78
N ASP A 71 -21.91 8.97 -19.68
CA ASP A 71 -22.72 9.92 -18.94
C ASP A 71 -21.87 11.12 -18.50
N THR A 72 -22.48 12.29 -18.42
CA THR A 72 -21.85 13.56 -18.01
C THR A 72 -22.36 14.05 -16.66
N ASN A 73 -23.07 13.21 -15.90
CA ASN A 73 -23.62 13.58 -14.61
C ASN A 73 -22.50 13.83 -13.58
N SER A 74 -22.71 14.82 -12.73
CA SER A 74 -21.83 15.09 -11.61
C SER A 74 -21.84 13.94 -10.60
N PHE A 75 -20.68 13.64 -10.02
CA PHE A 75 -20.56 12.65 -8.99
C PHE A 75 -19.61 13.08 -7.87
N ILE A 76 -19.76 12.42 -6.73
CA ILE A 76 -18.92 12.61 -5.56
C ILE A 76 -18.18 11.30 -5.29
N THR A 77 -16.87 11.38 -5.09
CA THR A 77 -16.08 10.24 -4.64
C THR A 77 -15.41 10.55 -3.31
N TRP A 78 -15.47 9.58 -2.40
CA TRP A 78 -14.78 9.67 -1.13
C TRP A 78 -13.29 9.35 -1.31
N ARG A 79 -12.46 10.10 -0.62
CA ARG A 79 -11.02 9.79 -0.58
C ARG A 79 -10.79 8.53 0.23
N PRO A 80 -9.77 7.74 -0.09
CA PRO A 80 -9.37 6.60 0.72
C PRO A 80 -8.98 7.04 2.13
N ILE A 81 -9.80 6.71 3.12
CA ILE A 81 -9.53 7.02 4.53
C ILE A 81 -8.50 6.02 5.04
N LYS A 82 -7.49 6.53 5.75
CA LYS A 82 -6.42 5.73 6.35
C LYS A 82 -6.53 5.76 7.87
N PHE A 83 -6.53 4.60 8.47
CA PHE A 83 -6.52 4.40 9.92
C PHE A 83 -5.19 3.82 10.35
N ASN A 84 -4.59 4.40 11.37
CA ASN A 84 -3.43 3.84 12.03
C ASN A 84 -3.72 3.74 13.53
N ALA A 85 -3.39 2.60 14.12
CA ALA A 85 -3.41 2.41 15.56
C ALA A 85 -2.18 1.61 15.96
N ALA A 86 -1.50 2.00 17.03
CA ALA A 86 -0.37 1.24 17.54
C ALA A 86 -0.35 1.23 19.06
N VAL A 87 0.15 0.12 19.59
CA VAL A 87 0.45 -0.07 21.00
C VAL A 87 1.92 -0.42 21.12
N ARG A 88 2.64 0.34 21.95
CA ARG A 88 4.06 0.12 22.24
C ARG A 88 4.23 -0.14 23.72
N TYR A 89 4.98 -1.18 24.06
CA TYR A 89 5.45 -1.48 25.41
C TYR A 89 6.95 -1.30 25.47
N SER A 90 7.41 -0.35 26.28
CA SER A 90 8.83 0.00 26.44
C SER A 90 9.35 -0.49 27.78
N PHE A 91 10.53 -1.15 27.78
CA PHE A 91 11.16 -1.75 28.94
C PHE A 91 12.68 -1.69 28.89
N GLY A 92 13.33 -1.94 30.04
CA GLY A 92 14.78 -1.84 30.16
C GLY A 92 15.23 -0.39 30.26
N ARG A 93 15.41 0.11 31.47
CA ARG A 93 15.92 1.48 31.71
C ARG A 93 17.35 1.60 31.26
N ALA A 94 17.65 2.55 30.38
CA ALA A 94 19.02 3.00 30.13
C ALA A 94 19.45 3.89 31.28
N ARG A 95 20.47 3.51 32.02
CA ARG A 95 21.16 4.41 32.94
C ARG A 95 22.10 5.30 32.12
N THR A 96 21.68 6.52 31.86
CA THR A 96 22.60 7.54 31.35
C THR A 96 23.43 8.05 32.53
N SER A 97 24.74 7.97 32.44
CA SER A 97 25.66 8.43 33.48
C SER A 97 25.81 9.97 33.55
N LYS A 98 24.95 10.71 32.86
CA LYS A 98 24.99 12.16 32.80
C LYS A 98 24.04 12.78 33.82
N GLU A 99 24.66 13.25 34.87
CA GLU A 99 24.30 14.35 35.78
C GLU A 99 22.90 14.39 36.41
N CYS A 100 22.92 14.21 37.72
CA CYS A 100 21.76 14.27 38.61
C CYS A 100 21.09 15.66 38.75
N TYR A 101 21.23 16.57 37.81
CA TYR A 101 20.77 17.96 37.95
C TYR A 101 19.80 18.43 36.87
N ASP A 102 19.39 17.56 35.96
CA ASP A 102 18.44 17.94 34.91
C ASP A 102 17.05 17.43 35.26
N GLU A 103 16.14 18.33 35.64
CA GLU A 103 14.72 18.04 35.88
C GLU A 103 13.94 17.57 34.62
N THR A 104 14.56 17.67 33.46
CA THR A 104 14.03 17.14 32.16
C THR A 104 14.49 15.71 31.90
N TYR A 105 14.74 14.91 32.92
CA TYR A 105 15.15 13.52 32.81
C TYR A 105 14.07 12.69 32.07
N LYS A 106 14.21 12.53 30.77
CA LYS A 106 13.46 11.56 30.01
C LYS A 106 14.05 10.18 30.29
N GLU A 107 13.27 9.32 30.94
CA GLU A 107 13.61 7.91 31.09
C GLU A 107 13.66 7.29 29.69
N TYR A 108 14.85 6.99 29.20
CA TYR A 108 15.04 6.27 27.94
C TYR A 108 14.93 4.76 28.22
N TYR A 109 14.07 4.11 27.45
CA TYR A 109 13.98 2.66 27.46
C TYR A 109 14.84 2.08 26.35
N ASN A 110 15.57 0.99 26.67
CA ASN A 110 16.47 0.35 25.72
C ASN A 110 15.74 -0.55 24.72
N ASN A 111 14.61 -1.06 25.10
CA ASN A 111 13.85 -2.00 24.26
C ASN A 111 12.40 -1.59 24.18
N SER A 112 11.79 -1.82 23.05
CA SER A 112 10.35 -1.72 22.89
C SER A 112 9.83 -2.81 21.98
N VAL A 113 8.61 -3.25 22.28
CA VAL A 113 7.84 -4.18 21.47
C VAL A 113 6.47 -3.57 21.26
N GLY A 114 5.90 -3.77 20.09
CA GLY A 114 4.57 -3.25 19.85
C GLY A 114 3.92 -3.86 18.62
N VAL A 115 2.64 -3.53 18.50
CA VAL A 115 1.79 -3.92 17.38
C VAL A 115 1.22 -2.65 16.75
N GLN A 116 1.25 -2.59 15.45
CA GLN A 116 0.64 -1.53 14.66
C GLN A 116 -0.40 -2.13 13.71
N LEU A 117 -1.56 -1.53 13.67
CA LEU A 117 -2.63 -1.83 12.72
C LEU A 117 -2.75 -0.67 11.74
N TYR A 118 -2.81 -1.00 10.48
CA TYR A 118 -3.06 -0.06 9.40
C TYR A 118 -4.24 -0.53 8.57
N ALA A 119 -5.16 0.36 8.26
CA ALA A 119 -6.26 0.08 7.35
C ALA A 119 -6.45 1.24 6.39
N ILE A 120 -6.72 0.93 5.13
CA ILE A 120 -7.06 1.90 4.08
C ILE A 120 -8.34 1.47 3.38
N THR A 121 -9.32 2.37 3.37
CA THR A 121 -10.56 2.14 2.61
C THR A 121 -10.33 2.49 1.15
N ARG A 122 -10.59 1.53 0.26
CA ARG A 122 -10.57 1.75 -1.19
C ARG A 122 -11.96 1.45 -1.77
N PRO A 123 -12.29 1.96 -2.96
CA PRO A 123 -13.63 1.79 -3.54
C PRO A 123 -14.09 0.32 -3.69
N LEU A 124 -13.15 -0.60 -3.92
CA LEU A 124 -13.46 -2.02 -4.13
C LEU A 124 -13.31 -2.87 -2.86
N SER A 125 -12.36 -2.54 -1.98
CA SER A 125 -12.09 -3.30 -0.76
C SER A 125 -11.33 -2.46 0.27
N THR A 126 -11.52 -2.76 1.54
CA THR A 126 -10.69 -2.20 2.61
C THR A 126 -9.48 -3.10 2.80
N GLN A 127 -8.29 -2.56 2.65
CA GLN A 127 -7.04 -3.29 2.91
C GLN A 127 -6.59 -3.08 4.34
N VAL A 128 -6.21 -4.16 5.01
CA VAL A 128 -5.75 -4.15 6.40
C VAL A 128 -4.38 -4.80 6.47
N ALA A 129 -3.49 -4.21 7.26
CA ALA A 129 -2.18 -4.76 7.58
C ALA A 129 -1.93 -4.71 9.09
N ALA A 130 -1.36 -5.77 9.63
CA ALA A 130 -0.91 -5.84 11.01
C ALA A 130 0.60 -6.01 11.05
N THR A 131 1.29 -5.15 11.79
CA THR A 131 2.75 -5.18 11.94
C THR A 131 3.13 -5.37 13.40
N LEU A 132 3.88 -6.42 13.68
CA LEU A 132 4.60 -6.61 14.94
C LEU A 132 5.97 -5.99 14.79
N PHE A 133 6.43 -5.22 15.78
CA PHE A 133 7.76 -4.62 15.75
C PHE A 133 8.51 -4.81 17.08
N LEU A 134 9.82 -4.97 16.94
CA LEU A 134 10.77 -4.99 18.03
C LEU A 134 11.80 -3.91 17.75
N GLU A 135 12.04 -3.05 18.74
CA GLU A 135 13.05 -2.00 18.68
C GLU A 135 14.05 -2.18 19.82
N LYS A 136 15.31 -2.02 19.50
CA LYS A 136 16.38 -2.05 20.47
C LYS A 136 17.32 -0.85 20.30
N ASN A 137 17.49 -0.10 21.36
CA ASN A 137 18.45 0.98 21.42
C ASN A 137 19.78 0.44 22.00
N ILE A 138 20.83 0.50 21.18
CA ILE A 138 22.18 0.04 21.56
C ILE A 138 23.03 1.27 21.82
N GLY A 139 23.03 1.70 23.09
CA GLY A 139 23.62 2.97 23.47
C GLY A 139 22.80 4.19 23.03
N GLU A 140 23.41 5.37 23.04
CA GLU A 140 22.74 6.65 22.77
C GLU A 140 22.58 6.96 21.28
N ARG A 141 23.25 6.20 20.40
CA ARG A 141 23.41 6.58 18.98
C ARG A 141 22.95 5.54 17.98
N PHE A 142 22.70 4.32 18.40
CA PHE A 142 22.38 3.24 17.50
C PHE A 142 21.03 2.63 17.86
N HIS A 143 20.13 2.57 16.88
CA HIS A 143 18.79 1.99 17.02
C HIS A 143 18.60 0.93 15.96
N ALA A 144 18.14 -0.24 16.36
CA ALA A 144 17.78 -1.33 15.47
C ALA A 144 16.29 -1.64 15.62
N LYS A 145 15.63 -1.87 14.52
CA LYS A 145 14.20 -2.22 14.45
C LYS A 145 14.00 -3.42 13.54
N VAL A 146 13.24 -4.38 14.03
CA VAL A 146 12.77 -5.53 13.23
C VAL A 146 11.26 -5.48 13.19
N THR A 147 10.70 -5.67 12.01
CA THR A 147 9.26 -5.69 11.80
C THR A 147 8.83 -6.96 11.10
N TYR A 148 7.66 -7.44 11.46
CA TYR A 148 6.97 -8.52 10.78
C TYR A 148 5.57 -8.03 10.43
N THR A 149 5.25 -7.97 9.15
CA THR A 149 3.97 -7.47 8.66
C THR A 149 3.20 -8.56 7.95
N ALA A 150 1.95 -8.72 8.32
CA ALA A 150 0.98 -9.56 7.62
C ALA A 150 -0.10 -8.66 7.02
N ASP A 151 -0.37 -8.83 5.75
CA ASP A 151 -1.44 -8.16 5.00
C ASP A 151 -2.26 -9.17 4.17
N GLU A 152 -3.27 -8.69 3.45
CA GLU A 152 -4.11 -9.54 2.61
C GLU A 152 -3.35 -10.20 1.45
N SER A 153 -2.24 -9.61 1.01
CA SER A 153 -1.46 -10.07 -0.14
C SER A 153 -0.31 -10.98 0.27
N SER A 154 0.23 -10.79 1.47
CA SER A 154 1.40 -11.52 1.97
C SER A 154 1.36 -11.67 3.48
N ILE A 155 1.61 -12.88 3.95
CA ILE A 155 1.60 -13.20 5.39
C ILE A 155 3.00 -13.05 6.01
N SER A 156 4.06 -12.87 5.21
CA SER A 156 5.44 -12.95 5.71
C SER A 156 6.35 -11.84 5.17
N ASN A 157 6.03 -10.59 5.49
CA ASN A 157 6.91 -9.48 5.15
C ASN A 157 7.79 -9.14 6.37
N ILE A 158 9.09 -9.35 6.24
CA ILE A 158 10.07 -9.03 7.28
C ILE A 158 10.81 -7.75 6.86
N GLY A 159 10.88 -6.77 7.75
CA GLY A 159 11.63 -5.54 7.56
C GLY A 159 12.72 -5.39 8.62
N LEU A 160 13.86 -4.90 8.22
CA LEU A 160 14.98 -4.53 9.09
C LEU A 160 15.26 -3.04 8.96
N GLY A 161 15.28 -2.34 10.07
CA GLY A 161 15.61 -0.92 10.13
C GLY A 161 16.81 -0.69 11.06
N ILE A 162 17.74 0.13 10.60
CA ILE A 162 18.87 0.57 11.40
C ILE A 162 18.95 2.08 11.30
N SER A 163 19.09 2.74 12.45
CA SER A 163 19.35 4.16 12.49
C SER A 163 20.52 4.47 13.41
N THR A 164 21.35 5.40 12.99
CA THR A 164 22.51 5.84 13.79
C THR A 164 22.67 7.35 13.73
N GLN A 165 23.12 7.92 14.84
CA GLN A 165 23.46 9.33 14.95
C GLN A 165 24.96 9.50 15.17
N ILE A 166 25.64 10.14 14.20
CA ILE A 166 27.08 10.45 14.27
C ILE A 166 27.21 11.97 14.28
N GLY A 167 27.38 12.54 15.48
CA GLY A 167 27.44 13.99 15.66
C GLY A 167 26.14 14.69 15.28
N ARG A 168 26.14 15.48 14.20
CA ARG A 168 24.95 16.17 13.65
C ARG A 168 24.26 15.41 12.50
N PHE A 169 24.83 14.28 12.08
CA PHE A 169 24.29 13.48 10.98
C PHE A 169 23.44 12.34 11.53
N HIS A 170 22.23 12.20 10.99
CA HIS A 170 21.36 11.07 11.21
C HIS A 170 21.34 10.21 9.94
N MET A 171 21.68 8.95 10.08
CA MET A 171 21.62 7.97 9.01
C MET A 171 20.59 6.89 9.38
N TYR A 172 19.76 6.51 8.42
CA TYR A 172 18.85 5.39 8.57
C TYR A 172 18.86 4.55 7.30
N SER A 173 18.71 3.25 7.47
CA SER A 173 18.58 2.28 6.39
C SER A 173 17.42 1.35 6.71
N LEU A 174 16.62 1.07 5.71
CA LEU A 174 15.51 0.12 5.77
C LEU A 174 15.76 -0.94 4.68
N LEU A 175 15.56 -2.21 5.06
CA LEU A 175 15.71 -3.38 4.19
C LEU A 175 14.44 -4.21 4.24
#